data_f5fa6e40ab7f901400d689e029d4a7a0
#
_entry.id   f5fa6e40ab7f901400d689e029d4a7a0
#
_cell.length_a   1.000
_cell.length_b   1.000
_cell.length_c   1.000
_cell.angle_alpha   90.00
_cell.angle_beta   90.00
_cell.angle_gamma   90.00
#
_symmetry.space_group_name_H-M   'P 1'
#
loop_
_entity.id
_entity.type
_entity.pdbx_description
1 polymer ?
#
loop_
_entity_poly.entity_id
_entity_poly.type
_entity_poly.pdbx_seq_one_letter_code
_entity_poly.pdbx_strand_id
1 'polypeptide(L)'
;MGLIIYTDGSARGNPGPGGYGVLMLFGEHRKELSEGYRKTTNNRMELLAIITALESITKTGIDVKIISDSKYCIDSVTKGWLAGWVKKGFKGKKNRDLWERYLRVAPNFKVSFQWVKGHNGDWGNERVDDLAVEAAEGNSIAGTGLLVDEGFESGKFN
;
A
#
# COMPACT_ATOMS: atom_id res chain seq x y z
N MET A 1 9.98 -19.71 -7.54
CA MET A 1 9.74 -18.48 -8.30
C MET A 1 8.90 -17.51 -7.44
N GLY A 2 9.34 -16.28 -7.35
CA GLY A 2 8.71 -15.27 -6.52
C GLY A 2 7.75 -14.35 -7.27
N LEU A 3 6.91 -13.68 -6.51
CA LEU A 3 6.01 -12.65 -7.00
C LEU A 3 6.66 -11.28 -6.80
N ILE A 4 6.63 -10.45 -7.83
CA ILE A 4 7.12 -9.06 -7.75
C ILE A 4 5.91 -8.14 -7.77
N ILE A 5 5.85 -7.24 -6.79
CA ILE A 5 4.74 -6.30 -6.64
C ILE A 5 5.28 -4.88 -6.58
N TYR A 6 4.80 -4.02 -7.48
CA TYR A 6 4.98 -2.58 -7.39
C TYR A 6 3.76 -1.98 -6.72
N THR A 7 3.96 -1.04 -5.81
CA THR A 7 2.87 -0.35 -5.10
C THR A 7 3.14 1.14 -5.03
N ASP A 8 2.06 1.93 -5.05
CA ASP A 8 2.13 3.37 -4.81
C ASP A 8 0.82 3.87 -4.22
N GLY A 9 0.90 5.01 -3.56
CA GLY A 9 -0.26 5.70 -3.01
C GLY A 9 -0.09 7.20 -3.14
N SER A 10 -1.21 7.90 -3.26
CA SER A 10 -1.23 9.33 -3.47
C SER A 10 -2.45 9.94 -2.79
N ALA A 11 -2.32 11.15 -2.26
CA ALA A 11 -3.46 11.93 -1.81
C ALA A 11 -3.23 13.40 -2.14
N ARG A 12 -4.25 14.02 -2.73
CA ARG A 12 -4.22 15.45 -3.06
C ARG A 12 -4.59 16.27 -1.84
N GLY A 13 -3.72 17.22 -1.45
CA GLY A 13 -3.94 18.06 -0.28
C GLY A 13 -3.64 17.39 1.06
N ASN A 14 -3.33 16.13 1.10
CA ASN A 14 -2.81 15.30 2.20
C ASN A 14 -3.17 15.80 3.63
N PRO A 15 -4.44 15.69 4.13
CA PRO A 15 -5.49 14.82 3.61
C PRO A 15 -6.28 15.41 2.45
N GLY A 16 -6.86 14.51 1.67
CA GLY A 16 -7.69 14.87 0.54
C GLY A 16 -8.05 13.63 -0.27
N PRO A 17 -8.62 13.78 -1.47
CA PRO A 17 -8.88 12.65 -2.34
C PRO A 17 -7.59 11.89 -2.64
N GLY A 18 -7.62 10.58 -2.48
CA GLY A 18 -6.43 9.75 -2.69
C GLY A 18 -6.76 8.43 -3.35
N GLY A 19 -5.72 7.71 -3.71
CA GLY A 19 -5.85 6.41 -4.33
C GLY A 19 -4.57 5.60 -4.20
N TYR A 20 -4.68 4.30 -4.46
CA TYR A 20 -3.52 3.43 -4.52
C TYR A 20 -3.48 2.68 -5.85
N GLY A 21 -2.29 2.26 -6.23
CA GLY A 21 -2.05 1.43 -7.39
C GLY A 21 -1.15 0.26 -7.06
N VAL A 22 -1.44 -0.88 -7.67
CA VAL A 22 -0.70 -2.14 -7.51
C VAL A 22 -0.47 -2.77 -8.87
N LEU A 23 0.75 -3.23 -9.09
CA LEU A 23 1.11 -4.03 -10.27
C LEU A 23 1.79 -5.30 -9.77
N MET A 24 1.18 -6.45 -10.04
CA MET A 24 1.67 -7.76 -9.62
C MET A 24 2.19 -8.51 -10.84
N LEU A 25 3.43 -9.01 -10.77
CA LEU A 25 4.11 -9.73 -11.85
C LEU A 25 4.56 -11.10 -11.37
N PHE A 26 4.10 -12.15 -12.04
CA PHE A 26 4.49 -13.53 -11.78
C PHE A 26 4.72 -14.25 -13.11
N GLY A 27 5.99 -14.40 -13.48
CA GLY A 27 6.35 -14.91 -14.80
C GLY A 27 5.78 -13.98 -15.88
N GLU A 28 4.94 -14.52 -16.75
CA GLU A 28 4.27 -13.75 -17.80
C GLU A 28 2.92 -13.20 -17.36
N HIS A 29 2.45 -13.57 -16.17
CA HIS A 29 1.18 -13.10 -15.63
C HIS A 29 1.31 -11.71 -15.04
N ARG A 30 0.28 -10.89 -15.31
CA ARG A 30 0.24 -9.51 -14.83
C ARG A 30 -1.16 -9.22 -14.28
N LYS A 31 -1.20 -8.60 -13.10
CA LYS A 31 -2.47 -8.16 -12.49
C LYS A 31 -2.30 -6.75 -11.94
N GLU A 32 -3.28 -5.91 -12.16
CA GLU A 32 -3.29 -4.55 -11.63
C GLU A 32 -4.51 -4.34 -10.74
N LEU A 33 -4.31 -3.59 -9.65
CA LEU A 33 -5.37 -3.19 -8.73
C LEU A 33 -5.28 -1.69 -8.49
N SER A 34 -6.41 -1.04 -8.35
CA SER A 34 -6.45 0.34 -7.87
C SER A 34 -7.82 0.67 -7.29
N GLU A 35 -7.84 1.51 -6.27
CA GLU A 35 -9.05 2.09 -5.71
C GLU A 35 -8.79 3.51 -5.24
N GLY A 36 -9.83 4.33 -5.24
CA GLY A 36 -9.78 5.71 -4.80
C GLY A 36 -10.65 5.96 -3.58
N TYR A 37 -10.28 6.96 -2.80
CA TYR A 37 -10.95 7.35 -1.57
C TYR A 37 -11.18 8.86 -1.55
N ARG A 38 -12.34 9.29 -1.06
CA ARG A 38 -12.71 10.71 -1.09
C ARG A 38 -11.85 11.58 -0.15
N LYS A 39 -11.37 11.01 0.94
CA LYS A 39 -10.52 11.72 1.90
C LYS A 39 -9.62 10.73 2.65
N THR A 40 -8.31 10.90 2.48
CA THR A 40 -7.30 10.01 3.07
C THR A 40 -5.95 10.72 3.10
N THR A 41 -4.87 9.99 3.39
CA THR A 41 -3.50 10.52 3.39
C THR A 41 -2.60 9.71 2.48
N ASN A 42 -1.46 10.30 2.08
CA ASN A 42 -0.45 9.59 1.30
C ASN A 42 -0.01 8.30 2.00
N ASN A 43 0.33 8.38 3.29
CA ASN A 43 0.83 7.22 4.02
C ASN A 43 -0.20 6.09 4.10
N ARG A 44 -1.48 6.43 4.29
CA ARG A 44 -2.53 5.42 4.30
C ARG A 44 -2.66 4.72 2.94
N MET A 45 -2.60 5.48 1.86
CA MET A 45 -2.70 4.91 0.50
C MET A 45 -1.48 4.07 0.14
N GLU A 46 -0.28 4.50 0.52
CA GLU A 46 0.94 3.73 0.34
C GLU A 46 0.86 2.38 1.06
N LEU A 47 0.42 2.40 2.32
CA LEU A 47 0.30 1.18 3.12
C LEU A 47 -0.83 0.29 2.63
N LEU A 48 -1.97 0.88 2.28
CA LEU A 48 -3.14 0.13 1.78
C LEU A 48 -2.83 -0.57 0.47
N ALA A 49 -2.01 0.02 -0.40
CA ALA A 49 -1.55 -0.63 -1.62
C ALA A 49 -0.83 -1.96 -1.32
N ILE A 50 0.08 -1.93 -0.35
CA ILE A 50 0.82 -3.13 0.08
C ILE A 50 -0.14 -4.19 0.65
N ILE A 51 -1.03 -3.76 1.54
CA ILE A 51 -1.97 -4.66 2.22
C ILE A 51 -2.89 -5.34 1.21
N THR A 52 -3.52 -4.57 0.33
CA THR A 52 -4.47 -5.12 -0.64
C THR A 52 -3.80 -6.04 -1.64
N ALA A 53 -2.56 -5.72 -2.04
CA ALA A 53 -1.77 -6.60 -2.88
C ALA A 53 -1.57 -7.96 -2.20
N LEU A 54 -1.11 -7.97 -0.96
CA LEU A 54 -0.90 -9.21 -0.20
C LEU A 54 -2.20 -9.98 0.02
N GLU A 55 -3.28 -9.27 0.36
CA GLU A 55 -4.60 -9.90 0.58
C GLU A 55 -5.16 -10.54 -0.70
N SER A 56 -4.75 -10.08 -1.87
CA SER A 56 -5.21 -10.63 -3.15
C SER A 56 -4.51 -11.92 -3.57
N ILE A 57 -3.43 -12.30 -2.89
CA ILE A 57 -2.68 -13.50 -3.19
C ILE A 57 -3.38 -14.71 -2.58
N THR A 58 -3.60 -15.74 -3.39
CA THR A 58 -4.32 -16.95 -2.94
C THR A 58 -3.39 -18.05 -2.45
N LYS A 59 -2.12 -18.05 -2.87
CA LYS A 59 -1.15 -19.09 -2.51
C LYS A 59 -0.21 -18.60 -1.42
N THR A 60 -0.21 -19.26 -0.27
CA THR A 60 0.65 -18.91 0.86
C THR A 60 2.07 -19.50 0.74
N GLY A 61 3.00 -18.99 1.55
CA GLY A 61 4.36 -19.52 1.64
C GLY A 61 5.29 -19.11 0.49
N ILE A 62 4.84 -18.30 -0.44
CA ILE A 62 5.67 -17.87 -1.57
C ILE A 62 6.52 -16.64 -1.21
N ASP A 63 7.60 -16.46 -1.96
CA ASP A 63 8.42 -15.25 -1.86
C ASP A 63 7.70 -14.10 -2.54
N VAL A 64 7.59 -12.97 -1.85
CA VAL A 64 6.97 -11.75 -2.36
C VAL A 64 7.93 -10.60 -2.19
N LYS A 65 8.29 -9.96 -3.30
CA LYS A 65 9.14 -8.77 -3.29
C LYS A 65 8.28 -7.55 -3.58
N ILE A 66 8.23 -6.63 -2.64
CA ILE A 66 7.47 -5.38 -2.79
C ILE A 66 8.44 -4.24 -3.12
N ILE A 67 8.18 -3.57 -4.23
CA ILE A 67 8.96 -2.43 -4.72
C ILE A 67 8.11 -1.19 -4.53
N SER A 68 8.59 -0.25 -3.71
CA SER A 68 7.84 0.95 -3.33
C SER A 68 8.79 2.13 -3.17
N ASP A 69 8.28 3.34 -3.37
CA ASP A 69 9.00 4.57 -3.07
C ASP A 69 8.70 5.12 -1.67
N SER A 70 7.86 4.42 -0.90
CA SER A 70 7.48 4.84 0.45
C SER A 70 8.50 4.40 1.50
N LYS A 71 9.34 5.33 1.93
CA LYS A 71 10.23 5.07 3.07
C LYS A 71 9.46 4.83 4.36
N TYR A 72 8.32 5.50 4.54
CA TYR A 72 7.48 5.28 5.70
C TYR A 72 7.11 3.80 5.86
N CYS A 73 6.57 3.18 4.80
CA CYS A 73 6.17 1.78 4.86
C CYS A 73 7.37 0.84 5.01
N ILE A 74 8.39 1.02 4.18
CA ILE A 74 9.56 0.12 4.18
C ILE A 74 10.33 0.20 5.50
N ASP A 75 10.63 1.41 5.97
CA ASP A 75 11.42 1.59 7.20
C ASP A 75 10.65 1.12 8.43
N SER A 76 9.34 1.33 8.46
CA SER A 76 8.52 0.86 9.58
C SER A 76 8.66 -0.64 9.78
N VAL A 77 8.72 -1.41 8.70
CA VAL A 77 8.85 -2.86 8.76
C VAL A 77 10.30 -3.29 8.92
N THR A 78 11.20 -2.79 8.05
CA THR A 78 12.57 -3.30 7.95
C THR A 78 13.50 -2.81 9.06
N LYS A 79 13.22 -1.65 9.63
CA LYS A 79 14.01 -1.09 10.74
C LYS A 79 13.48 -1.47 12.13
N GLY A 80 12.46 -2.33 12.16
CA GLY A 80 11.90 -2.81 13.42
C GLY A 80 11.00 -1.82 14.15
N TRP A 81 10.66 -0.69 13.55
CA TRP A 81 9.79 0.31 14.19
C TRP A 81 8.41 -0.24 14.50
N LEU A 82 7.82 -0.98 13.55
CA LEU A 82 6.50 -1.58 13.72
C LEU A 82 6.46 -2.53 14.92
N ALA A 83 7.48 -3.38 15.08
CA ALA A 83 7.57 -4.28 16.23
C ALA A 83 7.58 -3.51 17.55
N GLY A 84 8.29 -2.38 17.60
CA GLY A 84 8.31 -1.49 18.76
C GLY A 84 6.95 -0.86 19.04
N TRP A 85 6.24 -0.44 17.98
CA TRP A 85 4.90 0.14 18.12
C TRP A 85 3.90 -0.88 18.67
N VAL A 86 3.97 -2.13 18.20
CA VAL A 86 3.12 -3.22 18.71
C VAL A 86 3.33 -3.40 20.22
N LYS A 87 4.58 -3.43 20.69
CA LYS A 87 4.91 -3.57 22.12
C LYS A 87 4.32 -2.46 22.97
N LYS A 88 4.21 -1.24 22.39
CA LYS A 88 3.70 -0.05 23.08
C LYS A 88 2.22 0.19 22.82
N GLY A 89 1.51 -0.75 22.19
CA GLY A 89 0.09 -0.60 21.85
C GLY A 89 -0.19 0.54 20.88
N PHE A 90 0.76 0.86 20.01
CA PHE A 90 0.67 1.97 19.03
C PHE A 90 0.49 3.35 19.68
N LYS A 91 0.87 3.51 20.94
CA LYS A 91 0.71 4.79 21.63
C LYS A 91 1.43 5.91 20.88
N GLY A 92 0.67 6.96 20.51
CA GLY A 92 1.19 8.11 19.76
C GLY A 92 1.48 7.82 18.29
N LYS A 93 1.06 6.66 17.77
CA LYS A 93 1.30 6.28 16.36
C LYS A 93 0.01 6.27 15.57
N LYS A 94 0.11 6.70 14.30
CA LYS A 94 -1.02 6.75 13.37
C LYS A 94 -1.20 5.44 12.62
N ASN A 95 -2.36 5.27 12.02
CA ASN A 95 -2.63 4.18 11.07
C ASN A 95 -2.61 2.79 11.68
N ARG A 96 -2.93 2.69 12.96
CA ARG A 96 -2.97 1.41 13.68
C ARG A 96 -3.85 0.38 12.97
N ASP A 97 -5.02 0.80 12.47
CA ASP A 97 -5.96 -0.08 11.77
C ASP A 97 -5.29 -0.78 10.57
N LEU A 98 -4.57 -0.02 9.77
CA LEU A 98 -3.88 -0.56 8.60
C LEU A 98 -2.67 -1.41 8.99
N TRP A 99 -1.90 -0.97 9.98
CA TRP A 99 -0.76 -1.77 10.44
C TRP A 99 -1.19 -3.11 11.05
N GLU A 100 -2.31 -3.14 11.75
CA GLU A 100 -2.86 -4.40 12.26
C GLU A 100 -3.32 -5.32 11.11
N ARG A 101 -3.91 -4.76 10.06
CA ARG A 101 -4.24 -5.51 8.84
C ARG A 101 -2.99 -6.09 8.18
N TYR A 102 -1.95 -5.28 8.06
CA TYR A 102 -0.66 -5.72 7.52
C TYR A 102 -0.11 -6.91 8.31
N LEU A 103 -0.12 -6.82 9.63
CA LEU A 103 0.39 -7.87 10.51
C LEU A 103 -0.41 -9.18 10.44
N ARG A 104 -1.67 -9.11 10.04
CA ARG A 104 -2.49 -10.31 9.83
C ARG A 104 -2.17 -11.01 8.52
N VAL A 105 -1.83 -10.27 7.47
CA VAL A 105 -1.63 -10.85 6.13
C VAL A 105 -0.17 -11.18 5.84
N ALA A 106 0.77 -10.35 6.25
CA ALA A 106 2.18 -10.50 5.90
C ALA A 106 2.81 -11.83 6.34
N PRO A 107 2.48 -12.40 7.53
CA PRO A 107 3.07 -13.68 7.94
C PRO A 107 2.75 -14.87 7.03
N ASN A 108 1.78 -14.73 6.14
CA ASN A 108 1.44 -15.80 5.19
C ASN A 108 2.45 -15.91 4.04
N PHE A 109 3.39 -14.98 3.94
CA PHE A 109 4.34 -14.90 2.84
C PHE A 109 5.76 -14.61 3.34
N LYS A 110 6.74 -14.84 2.47
CA LYS A 110 8.12 -14.42 2.69
C LYS A 110 8.30 -13.06 2.01
N VAL A 111 7.98 -11.99 2.76
CA VAL A 111 7.97 -10.63 2.22
C VAL A 111 9.34 -9.98 2.32
N SER A 112 9.81 -9.43 1.21
CA SER A 112 10.99 -8.56 1.17
C SER A 112 10.64 -7.24 0.49
N PHE A 113 11.42 -6.21 0.77
CA PHE A 113 11.17 -4.86 0.25
C PHE A 113 12.37 -4.35 -0.53
N GLN A 114 12.08 -3.59 -1.58
CA GLN A 114 13.07 -2.81 -2.30
C GLN A 114 12.55 -1.38 -2.43
N TRP A 115 13.32 -0.43 -1.92
CA TRP A 115 13.00 0.98 -2.11
C TRP A 115 13.47 1.44 -3.49
N VAL A 116 12.64 2.24 -4.16
CA VAL A 116 12.98 2.93 -5.40
C VAL A 116 12.69 4.41 -5.22
N LYS A 117 13.46 5.25 -5.88
CA LYS A 117 13.20 6.68 -5.86
C LYS A 117 12.00 6.99 -6.76
N GLY A 118 11.02 7.73 -6.23
CA GLY A 118 9.84 8.14 -7.00
C GLY A 118 10.23 9.02 -8.18
N HIS A 119 9.48 8.90 -9.28
CA HIS A 119 9.66 9.68 -10.52
C HIS A 119 11.08 9.61 -11.11
N ASN A 120 11.69 8.43 -11.04
CA ASN A 120 13.07 8.21 -11.48
C ASN A 120 13.18 7.28 -12.70
N GLY A 121 12.15 7.18 -13.52
CA GLY A 121 12.16 6.41 -14.74
C GLY A 121 11.96 4.90 -14.57
N ASP A 122 11.70 4.42 -13.37
CA ASP A 122 11.37 3.01 -13.15
C ASP A 122 9.96 2.74 -13.70
N TRP A 123 9.87 1.85 -14.69
CA TRP A 123 8.61 1.57 -15.38
C TRP A 123 7.48 1.13 -14.45
N GLY A 124 7.76 0.17 -13.57
CA GLY A 124 6.73 -0.36 -12.65
C GLY A 124 6.28 0.69 -11.65
N ASN A 125 7.21 1.46 -11.11
CA ASN A 125 6.89 2.54 -10.17
C ASN A 125 6.05 3.63 -10.85
N GLU A 126 6.38 4.00 -12.09
CA GLU A 126 5.60 4.99 -12.85
C GLU A 126 4.19 4.47 -13.15
N ARG A 127 4.07 3.17 -13.47
CA ARG A 127 2.75 2.58 -13.75
C ARG A 127 1.83 2.64 -12.52
N VAL A 128 2.34 2.30 -11.34
CA VAL A 128 1.49 2.33 -10.13
C VAL A 128 1.22 3.76 -9.66
N ASP A 129 2.12 4.70 -9.94
CA ASP A 129 1.85 6.11 -9.72
C ASP A 129 0.65 6.57 -10.55
N ASP A 130 0.63 6.25 -11.85
CA ASP A 130 -0.49 6.56 -12.74
C ASP A 130 -1.79 5.96 -12.22
N LEU A 131 -1.76 4.69 -11.81
CA LEU A 131 -2.93 4.02 -11.26
C LEU A 131 -3.45 4.72 -10.01
N ALA A 132 -2.56 5.12 -9.13
CA ALA A 132 -2.92 5.81 -7.88
C ALA A 132 -3.55 7.17 -8.15
N VAL A 133 -2.96 7.96 -9.06
CA VAL A 133 -3.47 9.28 -9.43
C VAL A 133 -4.84 9.17 -10.09
N GLU A 134 -5.00 8.27 -11.06
CA GLU A 134 -6.28 8.03 -11.72
C GLU A 134 -7.36 7.59 -10.73
N ALA A 135 -7.01 6.71 -9.79
CA ALA A 135 -7.94 6.27 -8.75
C ALA A 135 -8.36 7.44 -7.85
N ALA A 136 -7.42 8.31 -7.48
CA ALA A 136 -7.73 9.52 -6.68
C ALA A 136 -8.69 10.47 -7.40
N GLU A 137 -8.73 10.39 -8.73
CA GLU A 137 -9.65 11.18 -9.57
C GLU A 137 -11.01 10.49 -9.77
N GLY A 138 -11.21 9.32 -9.19
CA GLY A 138 -12.43 8.55 -9.32
C GLY A 138 -12.41 7.49 -10.42
N ASN A 139 -11.27 7.28 -11.08
CA ASN A 139 -11.10 6.38 -12.21
C ASN A 139 -10.28 5.15 -11.82
N SER A 140 -10.74 4.41 -10.82
CA SER A 140 -10.05 3.19 -10.38
C SER A 140 -10.35 2.00 -11.31
N ILE A 141 -9.44 1.02 -11.31
CA ILE A 141 -9.66 -0.27 -12.01
C ILE A 141 -10.86 -0.98 -11.39
N ALA A 142 -11.05 -0.88 -10.07
CA ALA A 142 -12.21 -1.47 -9.40
C ALA A 142 -13.55 -0.88 -9.85
N GLY A 143 -13.55 0.32 -10.45
CA GLY A 143 -14.76 0.96 -10.95
C GLY A 143 -15.70 1.47 -9.87
N THR A 144 -15.21 1.61 -8.64
CA THR A 144 -16.02 1.98 -7.47
C THR A 144 -16.11 3.49 -7.23
N GLY A 145 -15.43 4.30 -8.06
CA GLY A 145 -15.34 5.75 -7.86
C GLY A 145 -14.51 6.06 -6.62
N LEU A 146 -14.97 7.01 -5.80
CA LEU A 146 -14.29 7.36 -4.56
C LEU A 146 -15.02 6.77 -3.36
N LEU A 147 -14.34 5.89 -2.66
CA LEU A 147 -14.85 5.22 -1.47
C LEU A 147 -14.62 6.09 -0.22
N VAL A 148 -15.18 5.66 0.90
CA VAL A 148 -14.92 6.26 2.22
C VAL A 148 -13.79 5.49 2.88
N ASP A 149 -12.73 6.20 3.29
CA ASP A 149 -11.70 5.64 4.16
C ASP A 149 -12.20 5.76 5.59
N GLU A 150 -12.93 4.77 6.05
CA GLU A 150 -13.57 4.79 7.37
C GLU A 150 -12.56 4.89 8.50
N GLY A 151 -11.43 4.24 8.37
CA GLY A 151 -10.36 4.31 9.35
C GLY A 151 -9.81 5.72 9.51
N PHE A 152 -9.71 6.48 8.42
CA PHE A 152 -9.26 7.86 8.48
C PHE A 152 -10.39 8.79 8.94
N GLU A 153 -11.57 8.69 8.34
CA GLU A 153 -12.66 9.63 8.60
C GLU A 153 -13.27 9.47 9.99
N SER A 154 -13.09 8.32 10.64
CA SER A 154 -13.49 8.12 12.05
C SER A 154 -12.67 8.96 13.02
N GLY A 155 -11.48 9.39 12.63
CA GLY A 155 -10.54 10.12 13.47
C GLY A 155 -9.81 9.28 14.52
N LYS A 156 -10.11 7.99 14.62
CA LYS A 156 -9.54 7.12 15.67
C LYS A 156 -8.06 6.82 15.49
N PHE A 157 -7.58 6.84 14.25
CA PHE A 157 -6.22 6.41 13.89
C PHE A 157 -5.36 7.54 13.32
N ASN A 158 -5.79 8.76 13.47
CA ASN A 158 -5.12 9.94 12.92
C ASN A 158 -4.07 10.54 13.85
#